data_e04ec966d870506cb7cb47c8f62f2bfa
#
_entry.id   e04ec966d870506cb7cb47c8f62f2bfa
#
_cell.length_a   1.000
_cell.length_b   1.000
_cell.length_c   1.000
_cell.angle_alpha   90.00
_cell.angle_beta   90.00
_cell.angle_gamma   90.00
#
_symmetry.space_group_name_H-M   'P 1'
#
loop_
_entity.id
_entity.type
_entity.pdbx_description
1 polymer ?
#
loop_
_entity_poly.entity_id
_entity_poly.type
_entity_poly.pdbx_seq_one_letter_code
_entity_poly.pdbx_strand_id
1 'polypeptide(L)'
;MSDNFDLTSANAVVILSVDELYPNGVQIQGFSTDSSFAVDDATIAEARMGVDGKLSAGYTPAPRTVTITLEANSPSLPILSNIVEASQVTRKPFKCQMYITIPALGKEYTLANGVLQTGHTIPDGKKVLDPTAWTFIFESCKSTSI
;
A
#
# COMPACT_ATOMS: atom_id res chain seq x y z
N MET A 1 -4.66 -3.98 -27.39
CA MET A 1 -3.57 -4.76 -26.84
C MET A 1 -2.61 -3.84 -26.11
N SER A 2 -2.19 -4.28 -24.94
CA SER A 2 -1.29 -3.47 -24.13
C SER A 2 0.06 -3.29 -24.81
N ASP A 3 0.57 -2.11 -24.74
CA ASP A 3 1.93 -1.81 -25.17
C ASP A 3 2.90 -2.22 -24.07
N ASN A 4 3.71 -3.22 -24.32
CA ASN A 4 4.66 -3.75 -23.34
C ASN A 4 5.79 -2.77 -23.02
N PHE A 5 5.91 -1.69 -23.76
CA PHE A 5 6.91 -0.66 -23.52
C PHE A 5 6.41 0.46 -22.62
N ASP A 6 5.14 0.46 -22.28
CA ASP A 6 4.55 1.47 -21.40
C ASP A 6 4.72 1.05 -19.95
N LEU A 7 5.66 1.65 -19.24
CA LEU A 7 5.97 1.34 -17.86
C LEU A 7 5.42 2.37 -16.88
N THR A 8 4.41 3.13 -17.30
CA THR A 8 3.80 4.13 -16.42
C THR A 8 2.89 3.48 -15.38
N SER A 9 2.85 4.06 -14.19
CA SER A 9 1.89 3.67 -13.15
C SER A 9 0.53 4.33 -13.35
N ALA A 10 0.34 5.13 -14.37
CA ALA A 10 -0.90 5.85 -14.60
C ALA A 10 -2.10 4.92 -14.79
N ASN A 11 -1.88 3.72 -15.32
CA ASN A 11 -2.92 2.72 -15.52
C ASN A 11 -3.03 1.71 -14.39
N ALA A 12 -2.27 1.88 -13.31
CA ALA A 12 -2.37 1.00 -12.16
C ALA A 12 -3.69 1.22 -11.44
N VAL A 13 -4.29 0.12 -10.97
CA VAL A 13 -5.54 0.15 -10.22
C VAL A 13 -5.26 -0.36 -8.81
N VAL A 14 -5.67 0.42 -7.82
CA VAL A 14 -5.54 0.05 -6.41
C VAL A 14 -6.93 -0.06 -5.82
N ILE A 15 -7.27 -1.24 -5.30
CA ILE A 15 -8.56 -1.49 -4.65
C ILE A 15 -8.28 -1.83 -3.19
N LEU A 16 -8.93 -1.11 -2.30
CA LEU A 16 -8.81 -1.31 -0.86
C LEU A 16 -10.10 -1.91 -0.32
N SER A 17 -10.01 -2.99 0.43
CA SER A 17 -11.11 -3.59 1.16
C SER A 17 -10.84 -3.47 2.66
N VAL A 18 -11.82 -3.02 3.42
CA VAL A 18 -11.70 -2.85 4.86
C VAL A 18 -12.85 -3.60 5.53
N ASP A 19 -12.52 -4.50 6.43
CA ASP A 19 -13.53 -5.25 7.16
C ASP A 19 -14.46 -4.31 7.91
N GLU A 20 -15.74 -4.59 7.88
CA GLU A 20 -16.81 -3.84 8.53
C GLU A 20 -17.13 -2.48 7.90
N LEU A 21 -16.16 -1.79 7.31
CA LEU A 21 -16.36 -0.46 6.73
C LEU A 21 -16.58 -0.52 5.21
N TYR A 22 -15.70 -1.21 4.50
CA TYR A 22 -15.77 -1.30 3.04
C TYR A 22 -15.48 -2.74 2.59
N PRO A 23 -16.35 -3.71 2.97
CA PRO A 23 -16.06 -5.12 2.72
C PRO A 23 -16.07 -5.49 1.23
N ASN A 24 -16.76 -4.73 0.39
CA ASN A 24 -16.83 -5.00 -1.05
C ASN A 24 -15.67 -4.40 -1.84
N GLY A 25 -14.84 -3.63 -1.16
CA GLY A 25 -13.70 -2.99 -1.82
C GLY A 25 -14.06 -1.65 -2.44
N VAL A 26 -13.12 -0.73 -2.42
CA VAL A 26 -13.26 0.58 -3.06
C VAL A 26 -11.99 0.86 -3.85
N GLN A 27 -12.15 1.47 -5.02
CA GLN A 27 -11.01 1.87 -5.81
C GLN A 27 -10.44 3.18 -5.29
N ILE A 28 -9.14 3.20 -5.04
CA ILE A 28 -8.46 4.42 -4.61
C ILE A 28 -8.09 5.23 -5.84
N GLN A 29 -8.44 6.49 -5.82
CA GLN A 29 -8.27 7.41 -6.95
C GLN A 29 -7.61 8.70 -6.49
N GLY A 30 -7.17 9.51 -7.46
CA GLY A 30 -6.60 10.81 -7.16
C GLY A 30 -5.16 10.74 -6.65
N PHE A 31 -4.39 9.79 -7.15
CA PHE A 31 -2.98 9.66 -6.78
C PHE A 31 -2.17 10.87 -7.21
N SER A 32 -1.11 11.15 -6.44
CA SER A 32 -0.11 12.13 -6.85
C SER A 32 0.58 11.68 -8.14
N THR A 33 0.84 12.63 -9.04
CA THR A 33 1.51 12.33 -10.31
C THR A 33 2.97 11.95 -10.11
N ASP A 34 3.60 12.46 -9.06
CA ASP A 34 5.01 12.20 -8.80
C ASP A 34 5.24 10.84 -8.13
N SER A 35 4.31 10.45 -7.27
CA SER A 35 4.45 9.20 -6.54
C SER A 35 3.07 8.67 -6.19
N SER A 36 2.62 7.65 -6.92
CA SER A 36 1.28 7.07 -6.68
C SER A 36 1.28 6.15 -5.47
N PHE A 37 2.15 5.18 -5.48
CA PHE A 37 2.29 4.24 -4.37
C PHE A 37 3.74 3.74 -4.34
N ALA A 38 4.16 3.33 -3.16
CA ALA A 38 5.49 2.77 -2.94
C ALA A 38 5.38 1.61 -1.97
N VAL A 39 6.14 0.56 -2.21
CA VAL A 39 6.18 -0.63 -1.35
C VAL A 39 7.61 -0.80 -0.86
N ASP A 40 7.78 -0.91 0.44
CA ASP A 40 9.10 -1.09 1.02
C ASP A 40 9.65 -2.48 0.72
N ASP A 41 10.97 -2.56 0.66
CA ASP A 41 11.66 -3.84 0.52
C ASP A 41 11.44 -4.68 1.78
N ALA A 42 11.35 -6.00 1.58
CA ALA A 42 11.22 -6.92 2.70
C ALA A 42 12.53 -7.70 2.87
N THR A 43 13.02 -7.76 4.09
CA THR A 43 14.14 -8.63 4.45
C THR A 43 13.59 -10.02 4.71
N ILE A 44 13.90 -10.98 3.82
CA ILE A 44 13.33 -12.32 3.89
C ILE A 44 14.22 -13.33 4.58
N ALA A 45 15.48 -12.97 4.82
CA ALA A 45 16.43 -13.86 5.47
C ALA A 45 17.48 -13.09 6.24
N GLU A 46 17.91 -13.66 7.35
CA GLU A 46 19.11 -13.22 8.05
C GLU A 46 20.21 -14.21 7.79
N ALA A 47 21.40 -13.70 7.51
CA ALA A 47 22.54 -14.53 7.19
C ALA A 47 23.74 -14.14 8.04
N ARG A 48 24.53 -15.13 8.42
CA ARG A 48 25.74 -14.93 9.22
C ARG A 48 26.86 -15.77 8.67
N MET A 49 28.04 -15.16 8.55
CA MET A 49 29.23 -15.87 8.11
C MET A 49 29.97 -16.44 9.31
N GLY A 50 30.20 -17.74 9.29
CA GLY A 50 31.03 -18.40 10.33
C GLY A 50 32.50 -18.15 10.14
N VAL A 51 33.27 -18.43 11.22
CA VAL A 51 34.73 -18.28 11.19
C VAL A 51 35.35 -19.22 10.17
N ASP A 52 34.67 -20.34 9.89
CA ASP A 52 35.10 -21.34 8.91
C ASP A 52 34.77 -20.95 7.46
N GLY A 53 34.19 -19.78 7.26
CA GLY A 53 33.82 -19.30 5.94
C GLY A 53 32.48 -19.82 5.42
N LYS A 54 31.71 -20.51 6.24
CA LYS A 54 30.41 -21.02 5.84
C LYS A 54 29.29 -20.03 6.21
N LEU A 55 28.32 -19.89 5.30
CA LEU A 55 27.17 -19.02 5.48
C LEU A 55 26.03 -19.79 6.11
N SER A 56 25.50 -19.26 7.20
CA SER A 56 24.27 -19.76 7.81
C SER A 56 23.17 -18.74 7.60
N ALA A 57 22.01 -19.19 7.16
CA ALA A 57 20.88 -18.28 6.88
C ALA A 57 19.58 -18.88 7.40
N GLY A 58 18.69 -18.00 7.84
CA GLY A 58 17.36 -18.37 8.31
C GLY A 58 16.29 -17.48 7.71
N TYR A 59 15.13 -18.04 7.48
CA TYR A 59 13.98 -17.27 6.99
C TYR A 59 13.46 -16.33 8.09
N THR A 60 13.28 -15.07 7.75
CA THR A 60 12.74 -14.07 8.66
C THR A 60 11.43 -13.53 8.06
N PRO A 61 10.28 -13.76 8.71
CA PRO A 61 9.05 -13.14 8.23
C PRO A 61 9.14 -11.62 8.39
N ALA A 62 8.69 -10.90 7.37
CA ALA A 62 8.72 -9.44 7.38
C ALA A 62 7.40 -8.89 6.84
N PRO A 63 6.87 -7.84 7.47
CA PRO A 63 5.69 -7.19 6.96
C PRO A 63 6.00 -6.41 5.69
N ARG A 64 4.95 -6.14 4.90
CA ARG A 64 5.03 -5.30 3.71
C ARG A 64 4.40 -3.95 4.02
N THR A 65 5.14 -2.89 3.81
CA THR A 65 4.66 -1.54 4.05
C THR A 65 4.38 -0.87 2.71
N VAL A 66 3.17 -0.36 2.55
CA VAL A 66 2.73 0.32 1.34
C VAL A 66 2.38 1.76 1.68
N THR A 67 2.98 2.71 0.97
CA THR A 67 2.67 4.12 1.11
C THR A 67 1.93 4.59 -0.13
N ILE A 68 0.75 5.17 0.08
CA ILE A 68 -0.08 5.75 -0.98
C ILE A 68 -0.06 7.25 -0.81
N THR A 69 0.21 7.98 -1.88
CA THR A 69 0.19 9.44 -1.88
C THR A 69 -0.96 9.93 -2.73
N LEU A 70 -1.87 10.69 -2.12
CA LEU A 70 -3.06 11.20 -2.78
C LEU A 70 -3.03 12.72 -2.83
N GLU A 71 -3.52 13.29 -3.93
CA GLU A 71 -3.69 14.73 -4.04
C GLU A 71 -4.73 15.24 -3.04
N ALA A 72 -4.62 16.50 -2.65
CA ALA A 72 -5.50 17.09 -1.64
C ALA A 72 -6.96 17.11 -2.07
N ASN A 73 -7.24 17.02 -3.37
CA ASN A 73 -8.60 16.97 -3.90
C ASN A 73 -9.05 15.56 -4.27
N SER A 74 -8.33 14.53 -3.86
CA SER A 74 -8.66 13.14 -4.19
C SER A 74 -10.04 12.75 -3.66
N PRO A 75 -10.88 12.10 -4.47
CA PRO A 75 -12.17 11.61 -4.00
C PRO A 75 -12.05 10.45 -3.00
N SER A 76 -10.87 9.86 -2.88
CA SER A 76 -10.65 8.74 -1.95
C SER A 76 -10.22 9.19 -0.56
N LEU A 77 -9.89 10.46 -0.36
CA LEU A 77 -9.50 10.97 0.96
C LEU A 77 -10.59 10.76 2.04
N PRO A 78 -11.88 11.00 1.76
CA PRO A 78 -12.91 10.74 2.76
C PRO A 78 -12.96 9.28 3.21
N ILE A 79 -12.66 8.35 2.32
CA ILE A 79 -12.63 6.92 2.63
C ILE A 79 -11.54 6.62 3.66
N LEU A 80 -10.34 7.11 3.42
CA LEU A 80 -9.20 6.90 4.32
C LEU A 80 -9.40 7.63 5.65
N SER A 81 -9.93 8.85 5.61
CA SER A 81 -10.23 9.61 6.82
C SER A 81 -11.28 8.90 7.68
N ASN A 82 -12.27 8.28 7.05
CA ASN A 82 -13.30 7.52 7.76
C ASN A 82 -12.69 6.31 8.49
N ILE A 83 -11.71 5.65 7.88
CA ILE A 83 -11.01 4.54 8.52
C ILE A 83 -10.29 5.03 9.78
N VAL A 84 -9.60 6.16 9.68
CA VAL A 84 -8.88 6.75 10.81
C VAL A 84 -9.84 7.10 11.94
N GLU A 85 -10.93 7.80 11.62
CA GLU A 85 -11.93 8.18 12.62
C GLU A 85 -12.57 6.99 13.29
N ALA A 86 -12.96 5.97 12.50
CA ALA A 86 -13.56 4.77 13.05
C ALA A 86 -12.57 4.03 13.96
N SER A 87 -11.30 4.00 13.60
CA SER A 87 -10.27 3.37 14.42
C SER A 87 -10.07 4.12 15.75
N GLN A 88 -10.15 5.44 15.73
CA GLN A 88 -10.01 6.25 16.93
C GLN A 88 -11.21 6.08 17.86
N VAL A 89 -12.42 6.02 17.30
CA VAL A 89 -13.65 5.85 18.08
C VAL A 89 -13.71 4.48 18.73
N THR A 90 -13.42 3.41 17.96
CA THR A 90 -13.49 2.04 18.45
C THR A 90 -12.24 1.59 19.20
N ARG A 91 -11.15 2.34 19.05
CA ARG A 91 -9.84 2.06 19.65
C ARG A 91 -9.29 0.70 19.23
N LYS A 92 -9.57 0.33 17.98
CA LYS A 92 -9.01 -0.89 17.39
C LYS A 92 -8.70 -0.64 15.90
N PRO A 93 -7.68 -1.30 15.37
CA PRO A 93 -7.43 -1.25 13.93
C PRO A 93 -8.46 -2.11 13.19
N PHE A 94 -8.77 -1.70 11.95
CA PHE A 94 -9.60 -2.50 11.06
C PHE A 94 -8.71 -3.25 10.09
N LYS A 95 -8.99 -4.52 9.87
CA LYS A 95 -8.21 -5.31 8.91
C LYS A 95 -8.49 -4.84 7.49
N CYS A 96 -7.42 -4.67 6.74
CA CYS A 96 -7.48 -4.22 5.36
C CYS A 96 -6.86 -5.25 4.43
N GLN A 97 -7.33 -5.25 3.19
CA GLN A 97 -6.72 -5.99 2.10
C GLN A 97 -6.58 -5.04 0.93
N MET A 98 -5.50 -5.17 0.18
CA MET A 98 -5.24 -4.28 -0.94
C MET A 98 -4.89 -5.09 -2.17
N TYR A 99 -5.44 -4.68 -3.31
CA TYR A 99 -5.18 -5.30 -4.60
C TYR A 99 -4.61 -4.24 -5.51
N ILE A 100 -3.38 -4.45 -5.97
CA ILE A 100 -2.71 -3.53 -6.88
C ILE A 100 -2.53 -4.24 -8.21
N THR A 101 -3.20 -3.74 -9.25
CA THR A 101 -3.10 -4.28 -10.60
C THR A 101 -2.25 -3.32 -11.43
N ILE A 102 -1.17 -3.84 -12.01
CA ILE A 102 -0.29 -3.06 -12.88
C ILE A 102 -0.32 -3.69 -14.27
N PRO A 103 -1.18 -3.16 -15.18
CA PRO A 103 -1.30 -3.73 -16.52
C PRO A 103 0.00 -3.72 -17.32
N ALA A 104 0.86 -2.71 -17.11
CA ALA A 104 2.13 -2.62 -17.81
C ALA A 104 3.04 -3.82 -17.52
N LEU A 105 2.92 -4.43 -16.35
CA LEU A 105 3.67 -5.63 -15.97
C LEU A 105 2.88 -6.91 -16.15
N GLY A 106 1.58 -6.82 -16.44
CA GLY A 106 0.70 -7.99 -16.48
C GLY A 106 0.57 -8.70 -15.15
N LYS A 107 0.64 -7.97 -14.06
CA LYS A 107 0.66 -8.52 -12.70
C LYS A 107 -0.40 -7.89 -11.82
N GLU A 108 -0.92 -8.70 -10.91
CA GLU A 108 -1.77 -8.23 -9.82
C GLU A 108 -1.15 -8.65 -8.51
N TYR A 109 -1.05 -7.72 -7.57
CA TYR A 109 -0.48 -7.97 -6.25
C TYR A 109 -1.59 -7.92 -5.21
N THR A 110 -1.67 -8.96 -4.39
CA THR A 110 -2.63 -9.06 -3.29
C THR A 110 -1.88 -8.94 -1.98
N LEU A 111 -2.23 -7.90 -1.21
CA LEU A 111 -1.68 -7.67 0.12
C LEU A 111 -2.79 -7.96 1.13
N ALA A 112 -2.51 -8.86 2.07
CA ALA A 112 -3.53 -9.39 2.98
C ALA A 112 -3.17 -9.16 4.44
N ASN A 113 -4.21 -9.13 5.26
CA ASN A 113 -4.11 -9.01 6.72
C ASN A 113 -3.30 -7.79 7.15
N GLY A 114 -3.73 -6.63 6.68
CA GLY A 114 -3.05 -5.39 7.00
C GLY A 114 -3.92 -4.41 7.75
N VAL A 115 -3.32 -3.29 8.09
CA VAL A 115 -3.99 -2.17 8.75
C VAL A 115 -3.45 -0.86 8.21
N LEU A 116 -4.26 0.19 8.30
CA LEU A 116 -3.81 1.55 8.05
C LEU A 116 -3.03 2.00 9.28
N GLN A 117 -1.72 2.12 9.12
CA GLN A 117 -0.83 2.42 10.24
C GLN A 117 -0.68 3.92 10.48
N THR A 118 -0.52 4.69 9.42
CA THR A 118 -0.26 6.12 9.50
C THR A 118 -1.07 6.86 8.43
N GLY A 119 -1.73 7.94 8.82
CA GLY A 119 -2.48 8.76 7.89
C GLY A 119 -2.23 10.25 8.10
N HIS A 120 -2.12 10.98 7.02
CA HIS A 120 -1.95 12.43 7.03
C HIS A 120 -3.30 13.06 6.68
N THR A 121 -4.16 13.21 7.67
CA THR A 121 -5.56 13.61 7.47
C THR A 121 -5.74 15.05 7.06
N ILE A 122 -4.82 15.91 7.43
CA ILE A 122 -4.91 17.35 7.13
C ILE A 122 -3.77 17.72 6.17
N PRO A 123 -4.07 18.18 4.94
CA PRO A 123 -3.03 18.62 4.02
C PRO A 123 -2.26 19.81 4.58
N ASP A 124 -0.98 19.89 4.24
CA ASP A 124 -0.17 21.04 4.66
C ASP A 124 -0.66 22.30 3.95
N GLY A 125 -0.78 23.37 4.73
CA GLY A 125 -1.32 24.63 4.24
C GLY A 125 -0.27 25.50 3.57
N LYS A 126 -0.10 25.26 2.29
CA LYS A 126 0.74 26.08 1.41
C LYS A 126 -0.14 26.84 0.44
N LYS A 127 0.46 27.58 -0.49
CA LYS A 127 -0.31 28.28 -1.52
C LYS A 127 -1.24 27.34 -2.28
N VAL A 128 -0.74 26.12 -2.56
CA VAL A 128 -1.55 25.00 -3.04
C VAL A 128 -1.39 23.89 -2.00
N LEU A 129 -2.49 23.24 -1.63
CA LEU A 129 -2.44 22.18 -0.63
C LEU A 129 -1.59 21.01 -1.13
N ASP A 130 -0.73 20.50 -0.24
CA ASP A 130 0.18 19.40 -0.60
C ASP A 130 -0.55 18.06 -0.65
N PRO A 131 -0.05 17.12 -1.47
CA PRO A 131 -0.50 15.74 -1.40
C PRO A 131 -0.29 15.14 -0.02
N THR A 132 -1.14 14.18 0.34
CA THR A 132 -1.06 13.50 1.64
C THR A 132 -0.62 12.05 1.45
N ALA A 133 0.24 11.57 2.35
CA ALA A 133 0.73 10.21 2.33
C ALA A 133 0.04 9.36 3.38
N TRP A 134 -0.32 8.14 2.99
CA TRP A 134 -1.02 7.18 3.86
C TRP A 134 -0.27 5.87 3.83
N THR A 135 0.06 5.34 5.00
CA THR A 135 0.91 4.15 5.11
C THR A 135 0.10 2.98 5.67
N PHE A 136 0.13 1.88 4.92
CA PHE A 136 -0.48 0.61 5.34
C PHE A 136 0.62 -0.39 5.59
N ILE A 137 0.40 -1.29 6.54
CA ILE A 137 1.30 -2.41 6.77
C ILE A 137 0.51 -3.71 6.62
N PHE A 138 1.07 -4.67 5.88
CA PHE A 138 0.41 -5.93 5.56
C PHE A 138 1.26 -7.11 5.98
N GLU A 139 0.60 -8.20 6.34
CA GLU A 139 1.28 -9.43 6.73
C GLU A 139 1.94 -10.12 5.55
N SER A 140 1.30 -10.12 4.40
CA SER A 140 1.81 -10.84 3.23
C SER A 140 1.45 -10.15 1.92
N CYS A 141 2.24 -10.44 0.90
CA CYS A 141 2.01 -9.98 -0.47
C CYS A 141 2.22 -11.14 -1.42
N LYS A 142 1.25 -11.36 -2.31
CA LYS A 142 1.34 -12.37 -3.35
C LYS A 142 1.15 -11.72 -4.72
N SER A 143 1.85 -12.22 -5.72
CA SER A 143 1.68 -11.76 -7.08
C SER A 143 1.05 -12.84 -7.94
N THR A 144 0.18 -12.43 -8.85
CA THR A 144 -0.45 -13.30 -9.84
C THR A 144 -0.34 -12.65 -11.21
N SER A 145 -0.26 -13.47 -12.26
CA SER A 145 -0.34 -12.96 -13.63
C SER A 145 -1.79 -12.71 -14.00
N ILE A 146 -2.01 -11.66 -14.76
CA ILE A 146 -3.34 -11.31 -15.27
C ILE A 146 -3.42 -11.47 -16.77
#